data_23888bb3cfeb498c401a61476eb92437
#
_entry.id   23888bb3cfeb498c401a61476eb92437
#
_cell.length_a   1.000
_cell.length_b   1.000
_cell.length_c   1.000
_cell.angle_alpha   90.00
_cell.angle_beta   90.00
_cell.angle_gamma   90.00
#
_symmetry.space_group_name_H-M   'P 1'
#
loop_
_entity.id
_entity.type
_entity.pdbx_description
1 polymer ?
#
loop_
_entity_poly.entity_id
_entity_poly.type
_entity_poly.pdbx_seq_one_letter_code
_entity_poly.pdbx_strand_id
1 'polypeptide(L)'
;PLRRQRQMCIRDSISYEAVAKNHSASGQAVVSPISGYVKNLLVKEGDYVSVGQPLVSVTQNRKLFLRADVSEKYYPYLNSIGSANFCTPYNNKVYTLKELGGRMLSYGKASGENGYYVPVTFEFDNKGDVIPGSFVEVFLLSSPMENVLSLPHSALTEEQGSFFVYLQLDEEGYKKQLVTLGADNGESVQILSGIKAGDRVVTQGAYQVKLASATNAIPAHSHEH
;
A
#
# COMPACT_ATOMS: atom_id res chain seq x y z
N PRO A 1 -14.88 2.22 12.43
CA PRO A 1 -14.72 2.96 11.18
C PRO A 1 -15.77 2.50 10.19
N LEU A 2 -16.81 3.34 10.03
CA LEU A 2 -17.97 3.03 9.23
C LEU A 2 -17.61 3.23 7.75
N ARG A 3 -17.25 2.15 7.07
CA ARG A 3 -17.50 2.10 5.63
C ARG A 3 -19.01 2.34 5.47
N ARG A 4 -19.41 3.46 4.88
CA ARG A 4 -20.81 3.66 4.48
C ARG A 4 -21.11 2.69 3.35
N GLN A 5 -21.48 1.47 3.70
CA GLN A 5 -22.11 0.53 2.78
C GLN A 5 -23.58 0.88 2.77
N ARG A 6 -24.10 1.28 1.64
CA ARG A 6 -25.54 1.39 1.45
C ARG A 6 -25.99 0.19 0.62
N GLN A 7 -26.91 -0.57 1.17
CA GLN A 7 -27.66 -1.57 0.44
C GLN A 7 -28.74 -0.87 -0.36
N MET A 8 -28.84 -1.18 -1.64
CA MET A 8 -29.91 -0.73 -2.50
C MET A 8 -31.07 -1.69 -2.36
N CYS A 9 -32.17 -1.21 -1.83
CA CYS A 9 -33.42 -1.95 -1.78
C CYS A 9 -34.37 -1.40 -2.83
N ILE A 10 -35.25 -2.23 -3.37
CA ILE A 10 -36.36 -1.78 -4.21
C ILE A 10 -37.30 -0.99 -3.31
N ARG A 11 -37.23 0.32 -3.38
CA ARG A 11 -38.07 1.22 -2.58
C ARG A 11 -39.24 1.75 -3.37
N ASP A 12 -39.11 1.86 -4.68
CA ASP A 12 -40.17 2.22 -5.59
C ASP A 12 -40.61 0.94 -6.31
N SER A 13 -41.58 0.27 -5.73
CA SER A 13 -42.22 -0.86 -6.36
C SER A 13 -42.90 -0.38 -7.66
N ILE A 14 -42.74 -1.17 -8.72
CA ILE A 14 -43.69 -1.12 -9.85
C ILE A 14 -45.08 -1.18 -9.24
N SER A 15 -45.87 -0.12 -9.36
CA SER A 15 -47.21 -0.15 -8.78
C SER A 15 -47.98 -1.29 -9.45
N TYR A 16 -48.61 -2.13 -8.64
CA TYR A 16 -49.45 -3.22 -9.13
C TYR A 16 -50.47 -2.74 -10.20
N GLU A 17 -50.96 -1.51 -10.05
CA GLU A 17 -51.85 -0.86 -10.99
C GLU A 17 -51.20 -0.61 -12.36
N ALA A 18 -49.90 -0.29 -12.42
CA ALA A 18 -49.20 -0.08 -13.70
C ALA A 18 -49.01 -1.40 -14.43
N VAL A 19 -48.76 -2.47 -13.71
CA VAL A 19 -48.64 -3.85 -14.29
C VAL A 19 -50.01 -4.38 -14.71
N ALA A 20 -51.08 -4.08 -13.96
CA ALA A 20 -52.44 -4.54 -14.29
C ALA A 20 -53.05 -3.81 -15.49
N LYS A 21 -52.64 -2.55 -15.75
CA LYS A 21 -53.14 -1.75 -16.90
C LYS A 21 -52.38 -2.01 -18.18
N ASN A 22 -51.11 -2.37 -18.12
CA ASN A 22 -50.27 -2.66 -19.29
C ASN A 22 -49.85 -4.09 -19.27
N HIS A 23 -50.40 -4.94 -20.09
CA HIS A 23 -49.97 -6.34 -20.29
C HIS A 23 -48.53 -6.51 -20.82
N SER A 24 -47.78 -5.44 -20.93
CA SER A 24 -46.33 -5.45 -21.22
C SER A 24 -45.61 -4.76 -20.09
N ALA A 25 -45.07 -5.51 -19.17
CA ALA A 25 -44.11 -5.02 -18.19
C ALA A 25 -42.81 -4.63 -18.92
N SER A 26 -42.74 -3.35 -19.36
CA SER A 26 -41.43 -2.83 -19.71
C SER A 26 -40.57 -2.82 -18.43
N GLY A 27 -39.42 -3.47 -18.46
CA GLY A 27 -38.54 -3.55 -17.33
C GLY A 27 -38.25 -2.16 -16.75
N GLN A 28 -38.38 -2.01 -15.44
CA GLN A 28 -38.01 -0.79 -14.75
C GLN A 28 -36.54 -0.81 -14.36
N ALA A 29 -35.77 0.18 -14.82
CA ALA A 29 -34.38 0.30 -14.43
C ALA A 29 -34.28 0.71 -12.94
N VAL A 30 -33.54 -0.08 -12.16
CA VAL A 30 -33.20 0.25 -10.78
C VAL A 30 -31.80 0.87 -10.78
N VAL A 31 -31.71 2.15 -10.43
CA VAL A 31 -30.44 2.90 -10.43
C VAL A 31 -29.92 3.11 -9.02
N SER A 32 -28.60 3.12 -8.87
CA SER A 32 -27.97 3.42 -7.59
C SER A 32 -28.19 4.90 -7.23
N PRO A 33 -28.62 5.21 -5.98
CA PRO A 33 -28.73 6.59 -5.50
C PRO A 33 -27.38 7.24 -5.18
N ILE A 34 -26.29 6.49 -5.25
CA ILE A 34 -24.92 6.94 -4.96
C ILE A 34 -23.97 6.50 -6.07
N SER A 35 -22.95 7.33 -6.36
CA SER A 35 -21.83 6.94 -7.19
C SER A 35 -20.91 6.00 -6.41
N GLY A 36 -20.43 4.94 -7.06
CA GLY A 36 -19.55 3.97 -6.38
C GLY A 36 -19.33 2.73 -7.22
N TYR A 37 -18.80 1.69 -6.57
CA TYR A 37 -18.54 0.39 -7.18
C TYR A 37 -19.47 -0.66 -6.61
N VAL A 38 -19.90 -1.59 -7.45
CA VAL A 38 -20.67 -2.76 -7.00
C VAL A 38 -19.73 -3.65 -6.18
N LYS A 39 -20.08 -3.84 -4.91
CA LYS A 39 -19.34 -4.74 -4.02
C LYS A 39 -19.86 -6.17 -4.13
N ASN A 40 -21.17 -6.34 -4.01
CA ASN A 40 -21.82 -7.63 -4.12
C ASN A 40 -23.11 -7.48 -4.94
N LEU A 41 -23.30 -8.39 -5.87
CA LEU A 41 -24.59 -8.62 -6.53
C LEU A 41 -25.29 -9.75 -5.79
N LEU A 42 -26.46 -9.48 -5.25
CA LEU A 42 -27.19 -10.39 -4.35
C LEU A 42 -28.28 -11.19 -5.07
N VAL A 43 -28.54 -10.88 -6.34
CA VAL A 43 -29.55 -11.53 -7.18
C VAL A 43 -28.95 -11.87 -8.55
N LYS A 44 -29.55 -12.84 -9.23
CA LYS A 44 -29.17 -13.28 -10.57
C LYS A 44 -30.31 -12.98 -11.55
N GLU A 45 -30.00 -13.01 -12.82
CA GLU A 45 -31.02 -12.94 -13.87
C GLU A 45 -32.02 -14.09 -13.73
N GLY A 46 -33.33 -13.75 -13.74
CA GLY A 46 -34.41 -14.71 -13.55
C GLY A 46 -34.84 -14.92 -12.10
N ASP A 47 -34.13 -14.35 -11.11
CA ASP A 47 -34.55 -14.44 -9.73
C ASP A 47 -35.84 -13.61 -9.47
N TYR A 48 -36.74 -14.21 -8.71
CA TYR A 48 -37.88 -13.45 -8.15
C TYR A 48 -37.41 -12.58 -7.00
N VAL A 49 -37.82 -11.32 -7.00
CA VAL A 49 -37.44 -10.34 -5.97
C VAL A 49 -38.66 -9.77 -5.26
N SER A 50 -38.58 -9.64 -3.96
CA SER A 50 -39.64 -9.08 -3.13
C SER A 50 -39.39 -7.61 -2.81
N VAL A 51 -40.45 -6.88 -2.47
CA VAL A 51 -40.35 -5.48 -2.03
C VAL A 51 -39.46 -5.41 -0.77
N GLY A 52 -38.46 -4.51 -0.81
CA GLY A 52 -37.50 -4.35 0.29
C GLY A 52 -36.30 -5.32 0.25
N GLN A 53 -36.28 -6.25 -0.70
CA GLN A 53 -35.14 -7.14 -0.86
C GLN A 53 -33.91 -6.38 -1.37
N PRO A 54 -32.75 -6.56 -0.75
CA PRO A 54 -31.51 -5.97 -1.25
C PRO A 54 -31.05 -6.67 -2.53
N LEU A 55 -30.80 -5.91 -3.60
CA LEU A 55 -30.36 -6.42 -4.91
C LEU A 55 -28.87 -6.33 -5.10
N VAL A 56 -28.27 -5.23 -4.66
CA VAL A 56 -26.88 -4.93 -4.85
C VAL A 56 -26.34 -4.10 -3.68
N SER A 57 -25.10 -4.34 -3.35
CA SER A 57 -24.38 -3.52 -2.37
C SER A 57 -23.38 -2.65 -3.11
N VAL A 58 -23.51 -1.33 -2.96
CA VAL A 58 -22.63 -0.33 -3.58
C VAL A 58 -21.76 0.30 -2.50
N THR A 59 -20.46 0.41 -2.77
CA THR A 59 -19.49 1.04 -1.87
C THR A 59 -18.85 2.25 -2.52
N GLN A 60 -18.66 3.30 -1.73
CA GLN A 60 -17.87 4.46 -2.16
C GLN A 60 -16.45 4.30 -1.67
N ASN A 61 -15.50 4.31 -2.60
CA ASN A 61 -14.08 4.11 -2.31
C ASN A 61 -13.28 5.42 -2.40
N ARG A 62 -13.95 6.57 -2.29
CA ARG A 62 -13.28 7.88 -2.38
C ARG A 62 -12.37 8.15 -1.19
N LYS A 63 -12.78 7.72 0.00
CA LYS A 63 -11.99 7.83 1.22
C LYS A 63 -11.75 6.46 1.79
N LEU A 64 -10.50 6.18 2.10
CA LEU A 64 -10.07 4.94 2.72
C LEU A 64 -9.44 5.21 4.08
N PHE A 65 -9.43 4.16 4.89
CA PHE A 65 -8.74 4.15 6.17
C PHE A 65 -7.55 3.19 6.07
N LEU A 66 -6.38 3.69 6.43
CA LEU A 66 -5.19 2.90 6.64
C LEU A 66 -5.08 2.61 8.13
N ARG A 67 -5.07 1.34 8.50
CA ARG A 67 -4.85 0.91 9.88
C ARG A 67 -3.51 0.20 9.96
N ALA A 68 -2.65 0.69 10.84
CA ALA A 68 -1.40 0.06 11.20
C ALA A 68 -1.51 -0.47 12.64
N ASP A 69 -1.20 -1.75 12.83
CA ASP A 69 -1.14 -2.35 14.16
C ASP A 69 0.31 -2.31 14.66
N VAL A 70 0.58 -1.40 15.58
CA VAL A 70 1.91 -1.07 16.09
C VAL A 70 2.18 -1.80 17.40
N SER A 71 3.33 -2.44 17.52
CA SER A 71 3.70 -3.11 18.79
C SER A 71 3.73 -2.11 19.95
N GLU A 72 3.21 -2.51 21.11
CA GLU A 72 3.15 -1.70 22.34
C GLU A 72 4.50 -1.08 22.75
N LYS A 73 5.60 -1.73 22.45
CA LYS A 73 6.95 -1.19 22.74
C LYS A 73 7.20 0.17 22.11
N TYR A 74 6.48 0.53 21.04
CA TYR A 74 6.59 1.82 20.36
C TYR A 74 5.56 2.85 20.86
N TYR A 75 4.72 2.49 21.84
CA TYR A 75 3.69 3.39 22.36
C TYR A 75 4.20 4.79 22.75
N PRO A 76 5.37 4.96 23.39
CA PRO A 76 5.89 6.27 23.73
C PRO A 76 6.16 7.19 22.54
N TYR A 77 6.36 6.61 21.35
CA TYR A 77 6.66 7.34 20.11
C TYR A 77 5.43 7.67 19.28
N LEU A 78 4.26 7.13 19.61
CA LEU A 78 3.03 7.34 18.82
C LEU A 78 2.62 8.80 18.74
N ASN A 79 2.92 9.60 19.76
CA ASN A 79 2.66 11.05 19.76
C ASN A 79 3.47 11.82 18.72
N SER A 80 4.61 11.28 18.27
CA SER A 80 5.48 11.93 17.28
C SER A 80 5.11 11.57 15.85
N ILE A 81 4.20 10.62 15.65
CA ILE A 81 3.78 10.21 14.31
C ILE A 81 2.92 11.30 13.70
N GLY A 82 3.38 11.89 12.60
CA GLY A 82 2.66 12.93 11.86
C GLY A 82 2.02 12.41 10.57
N SER A 83 2.55 11.34 9.98
CA SER A 83 2.10 10.80 8.70
C SER A 83 2.48 9.33 8.57
N ALA A 84 2.17 8.74 7.43
CA ALA A 84 2.64 7.42 7.05
C ALA A 84 2.82 7.32 5.53
N ASN A 85 3.68 6.42 5.10
CA ASN A 85 3.71 5.91 3.75
C ASN A 85 3.25 4.44 3.78
N PHE A 86 2.79 3.93 2.66
CA PHE A 86 2.45 2.51 2.57
C PHE A 86 2.73 1.96 1.17
N CYS A 87 3.07 0.68 1.13
CA CYS A 87 3.33 -0.06 -0.10
C CYS A 87 2.26 -1.13 -0.30
N THR A 88 1.72 -1.21 -1.52
CA THR A 88 0.74 -2.24 -1.86
C THR A 88 1.44 -3.45 -2.49
N PRO A 89 1.02 -4.69 -2.18
CA PRO A 89 1.72 -5.90 -2.65
C PRO A 89 1.55 -6.17 -4.14
N TYR A 90 0.61 -5.50 -4.80
CA TYR A 90 0.26 -5.78 -6.21
C TYR A 90 0.94 -4.87 -7.23
N ASN A 91 1.55 -3.75 -6.81
CA ASN A 91 2.25 -2.84 -7.73
C ASN A 91 3.60 -2.33 -7.21
N ASN A 92 4.02 -2.72 -6.01
CA ASN A 92 5.26 -2.28 -5.35
C ASN A 92 5.45 -0.76 -5.33
N LYS A 93 4.35 -0.02 -5.44
CA LYS A 93 4.34 1.44 -5.40
C LYS A 93 4.22 1.91 -3.97
N VAL A 94 5.09 2.82 -3.58
CA VAL A 94 4.97 3.52 -2.31
C VAL A 94 3.99 4.68 -2.48
N TYR A 95 3.00 4.75 -1.61
CA TYR A 95 2.01 5.81 -1.54
C TYR A 95 2.31 6.69 -0.34
N THR A 96 2.46 7.97 -0.58
CA THR A 96 2.68 8.97 0.46
C THR A 96 1.34 9.52 0.92
N LEU A 97 0.97 9.30 2.18
CA LEU A 97 -0.31 9.79 2.71
C LEU A 97 -0.47 11.30 2.53
N LYS A 98 0.62 12.06 2.66
CA LYS A 98 0.61 13.51 2.46
C LYS A 98 0.11 13.91 1.07
N GLU A 99 0.53 13.21 0.01
CA GLU A 99 0.09 13.46 -1.37
C GLU A 99 -1.36 13.02 -1.63
N LEU A 100 -1.84 12.07 -0.83
CA LEU A 100 -3.23 11.60 -0.87
C LEU A 100 -4.15 12.43 0.05
N GLY A 101 -3.69 13.57 0.57
CA GLY A 101 -4.48 14.38 1.50
C GLY A 101 -4.75 13.65 2.82
N GLY A 102 -3.86 12.71 3.17
CA GLY A 102 -4.04 11.86 4.33
C GLY A 102 -3.74 12.57 5.64
N ARG A 103 -4.42 12.13 6.68
CA ARG A 103 -4.23 12.60 8.05
C ARG A 103 -4.41 11.49 9.06
N MET A 104 -3.70 11.56 10.15
CA MET A 104 -3.92 10.69 11.29
C MET A 104 -5.25 11.05 11.96
N LEU A 105 -6.09 10.06 12.18
CA LEU A 105 -7.36 10.23 12.90
C LEU A 105 -7.21 9.94 14.38
N SER A 106 -6.57 8.84 14.70
CA SER A 106 -6.41 8.39 16.08
C SER A 106 -5.35 7.30 16.19
N TYR A 107 -4.84 7.14 17.39
CA TYR A 107 -4.19 5.91 17.83
C TYR A 107 -4.89 5.40 19.09
N GLY A 108 -4.92 4.08 19.25
CA GLY A 108 -5.57 3.44 20.40
C GLY A 108 -4.84 3.78 21.69
N LYS A 109 -5.60 4.00 22.77
CA LYS A 109 -5.07 4.13 24.13
C LYS A 109 -5.06 2.80 24.90
N ALA A 110 -5.51 1.73 24.25
CA ALA A 110 -5.49 0.38 24.76
C ALA A 110 -5.08 -0.56 23.63
N SER A 111 -4.40 -1.63 23.98
CA SER A 111 -4.16 -2.74 23.05
C SER A 111 -5.48 -3.36 22.62
N GLY A 112 -5.55 -3.82 21.36
CA GLY A 112 -6.73 -4.53 20.85
C GLY A 112 -6.97 -5.87 21.56
N GLU A 113 -7.98 -6.60 21.14
CA GLU A 113 -8.36 -7.89 21.74
C GLU A 113 -7.22 -8.91 21.86
N ASN A 114 -6.17 -8.79 21.02
CA ASN A 114 -4.97 -9.63 21.06
C ASN A 114 -3.82 -9.07 21.92
N GLY A 115 -4.04 -7.97 22.64
CA GLY A 115 -3.21 -7.50 23.76
C GLY A 115 -1.80 -6.98 23.48
N TYR A 116 -1.29 -7.03 22.21
CA TYR A 116 0.12 -6.71 21.91
C TYR A 116 0.31 -5.56 20.93
N TYR A 117 -0.77 -5.05 20.35
CA TYR A 117 -0.70 -4.05 19.29
C TYR A 117 -1.65 -2.88 19.56
N VAL A 118 -1.15 -1.69 19.29
CA VAL A 118 -1.91 -0.44 19.36
C VAL A 118 -2.27 -0.04 17.93
N PRO A 119 -3.58 0.08 17.59
CA PRO A 119 -3.98 0.49 16.26
C PRO A 119 -3.75 1.99 16.05
N VAL A 120 -3.09 2.35 14.96
CA VAL A 120 -2.97 3.71 14.45
C VAL A 120 -3.78 3.81 13.17
N THR A 121 -4.68 4.78 13.08
CA THR A 121 -5.60 4.92 11.96
C THR A 121 -5.41 6.26 11.27
N PHE A 122 -5.28 6.19 9.96
CA PHE A 122 -5.23 7.34 9.06
C PHE A 122 -6.41 7.31 8.10
N GLU A 123 -6.85 8.47 7.66
CA GLU A 123 -7.81 8.65 6.57
C GLU A 123 -7.09 9.28 5.38
N PHE A 124 -7.40 8.87 4.16
CA PHE A 124 -6.83 9.44 2.95
C PHE A 124 -7.80 9.36 1.76
N ASP A 125 -7.57 10.20 0.75
CA ASP A 125 -8.35 10.19 -0.48
C ASP A 125 -7.81 9.12 -1.45
N ASN A 126 -8.67 8.18 -1.82
CA ASN A 126 -8.34 7.18 -2.83
C ASN A 126 -8.52 7.77 -4.24
N LYS A 127 -7.42 7.92 -4.96
CA LYS A 127 -7.41 8.37 -6.35
C LYS A 127 -7.71 7.24 -7.36
N GLY A 128 -8.16 6.08 -6.87
CA GLY A 128 -8.57 4.93 -7.69
C GLY A 128 -7.57 3.77 -7.69
N ASP A 129 -6.36 3.98 -7.20
CA ASP A 129 -5.27 2.99 -7.32
C ASP A 129 -5.24 1.98 -6.17
N VAL A 130 -5.84 2.32 -5.01
CA VAL A 130 -5.78 1.48 -3.81
C VAL A 130 -7.04 0.63 -3.69
N ILE A 131 -6.84 -0.69 -3.60
CA ILE A 131 -7.92 -1.67 -3.44
C ILE A 131 -8.31 -1.76 -1.97
N PRO A 132 -9.57 -1.43 -1.61
CA PRO A 132 -10.02 -1.53 -0.23
C PRO A 132 -9.97 -2.97 0.31
N GLY A 133 -9.45 -3.12 1.52
CA GLY A 133 -9.34 -4.42 2.19
C GLY A 133 -8.03 -5.15 1.89
N SER A 134 -7.12 -4.56 1.12
CA SER A 134 -5.76 -5.09 0.93
C SER A 134 -4.94 -4.96 2.20
N PHE A 135 -4.08 -5.94 2.44
CA PHE A 135 -2.98 -5.80 3.39
C PHE A 135 -1.85 -5.03 2.72
N VAL A 136 -1.26 -4.09 3.45
CA VAL A 136 -0.20 -3.22 2.96
C VAL A 136 0.90 -3.13 4.00
N GLU A 137 2.13 -2.91 3.55
CA GLU A 137 3.23 -2.55 4.42
C GLU A 137 3.15 -1.06 4.74
N VAL A 138 3.27 -0.69 6.02
CA VAL A 138 3.09 0.70 6.47
C VAL A 138 4.36 1.20 7.14
N PHE A 139 4.86 2.33 6.66
CA PHE A 139 5.98 3.07 7.24
C PHE A 139 5.43 4.27 8.00
N LEU A 140 5.53 4.25 9.32
CA LEU A 140 5.07 5.34 10.17
C LEU A 140 6.13 6.44 10.23
N LEU A 141 5.73 7.66 9.92
CA LEU A 141 6.64 8.79 9.82
C LEU A 141 6.47 9.73 11.02
N SER A 142 7.57 9.95 11.72
CA SER A 142 7.69 10.98 12.76
C SER A 142 8.25 12.28 12.16
N SER A 143 8.96 13.05 12.97
CA SER A 143 9.64 14.26 12.49
C SER A 143 10.73 13.94 11.48
N PRO A 144 10.91 14.77 10.45
CA PRO A 144 12.00 14.62 9.50
C PRO A 144 13.36 14.62 10.20
N MET A 145 14.26 13.76 9.73
CA MET A 145 15.65 13.75 10.14
C MET A 145 16.48 14.54 9.14
N GLU A 146 17.18 15.56 9.63
CA GLU A 146 18.06 16.37 8.79
C GLU A 146 19.49 15.84 8.80
N ASN A 147 20.25 16.15 7.74
CA ASN A 147 21.67 15.80 7.61
C ASN A 147 21.97 14.29 7.73
N VAL A 148 21.09 13.44 7.23
CA VAL A 148 21.29 12.00 7.16
C VAL A 148 21.63 11.54 5.75
N LEU A 149 22.49 10.53 5.63
CA LEU A 149 22.71 9.87 4.35
C LEU A 149 21.55 8.92 4.11
N SER A 150 20.92 9.02 2.95
CA SER A 150 19.84 8.13 2.54
C SER A 150 20.00 7.68 1.10
N LEU A 151 19.55 6.48 0.80
CA LEU A 151 19.57 5.89 -0.53
C LEU A 151 18.20 5.29 -0.85
N PRO A 152 17.79 5.30 -2.13
CA PRO A 152 16.60 4.58 -2.55
C PRO A 152 16.80 3.07 -2.39
N HIS A 153 15.73 2.32 -2.15
CA HIS A 153 15.80 0.86 -2.04
C HIS A 153 16.44 0.17 -3.25
N SER A 154 16.30 0.76 -4.44
CA SER A 154 16.92 0.26 -5.68
C SER A 154 18.45 0.24 -5.67
N ALA A 155 19.08 0.99 -4.76
CA ALA A 155 20.54 0.99 -4.57
C ALA A 155 21.02 -0.19 -3.72
N LEU A 156 20.14 -0.84 -2.98
CA LEU A 156 20.48 -1.89 -2.02
C LEU A 156 20.43 -3.27 -2.66
N THR A 157 21.37 -4.10 -2.27
CA THR A 157 21.33 -5.53 -2.53
C THR A 157 21.50 -6.28 -1.23
N GLU A 158 20.72 -7.33 -1.04
CA GLU A 158 20.77 -8.17 0.15
C GLU A 158 21.47 -9.47 -0.15
N GLU A 159 22.32 -9.90 0.79
CA GLU A 159 22.96 -11.24 0.78
C GLU A 159 23.08 -11.74 2.20
N GLN A 160 22.49 -12.89 2.47
CA GLN A 160 22.54 -13.56 3.77
C GLN A 160 22.19 -12.65 4.96
N GLY A 161 21.14 -11.79 4.78
CA GLY A 161 20.71 -10.87 5.81
C GLY A 161 21.59 -9.61 5.98
N SER A 162 22.62 -9.44 5.15
CA SER A 162 23.46 -8.26 5.10
C SER A 162 23.16 -7.41 3.88
N PHE A 163 23.20 -6.08 4.03
CA PHE A 163 22.91 -5.15 2.97
C PHE A 163 24.17 -4.53 2.40
N PHE A 164 24.20 -4.42 1.07
CA PHE A 164 25.35 -3.90 0.34
C PHE A 164 24.89 -2.87 -0.69
N VAL A 165 25.77 -1.93 -0.97
CA VAL A 165 25.70 -1.00 -2.12
C VAL A 165 26.91 -1.18 -3.01
N TYR A 166 26.84 -0.70 -4.22
CA TYR A 166 27.95 -0.66 -5.15
C TYR A 166 28.42 0.78 -5.31
N LEU A 167 29.69 1.01 -4.91
CA LEU A 167 30.38 2.28 -5.10
C LEU A 167 31.09 2.26 -6.45
N GLN A 168 30.86 3.28 -7.27
CA GLN A 168 31.61 3.49 -8.48
C GLN A 168 32.98 4.09 -8.12
N LEU A 169 34.06 3.37 -8.43
CA LEU A 169 35.44 3.82 -8.21
C LEU A 169 35.95 4.61 -9.41
N ASP A 170 35.71 4.10 -10.64
CA ASP A 170 36.08 4.67 -11.92
C ASP A 170 35.02 4.31 -12.98
N GLU A 171 35.30 4.51 -14.26
CA GLU A 171 34.33 4.29 -15.35
C GLU A 171 33.86 2.83 -15.45
N GLU A 172 34.68 1.87 -15.07
CA GLU A 172 34.40 0.41 -15.20
C GLU A 172 34.40 -0.32 -13.86
N GLY A 173 34.96 0.29 -12.81
CA GLY A 173 35.19 -0.33 -11.52
C GLY A 173 34.09 -0.06 -10.50
N TYR A 174 33.52 -1.14 -9.94
CA TYR A 174 32.57 -1.07 -8.84
C TYR A 174 33.10 -1.82 -7.63
N LYS A 175 32.96 -1.20 -6.45
CA LYS A 175 33.29 -1.82 -5.17
C LYS A 175 32.03 -2.17 -4.42
N LYS A 176 31.84 -3.44 -4.06
CA LYS A 176 30.80 -3.87 -3.15
C LYS A 176 31.12 -3.38 -1.74
N GLN A 177 30.21 -2.67 -1.12
CA GLN A 177 30.39 -2.06 0.20
C GLN A 177 29.25 -2.47 1.13
N LEU A 178 29.60 -3.07 2.27
CA LEU A 178 28.66 -3.38 3.34
C LEU A 178 28.14 -2.08 3.95
N VAL A 179 26.82 -2.02 4.19
CA VAL A 179 26.15 -0.88 4.82
C VAL A 179 25.26 -1.32 5.97
N THR A 180 25.12 -0.42 6.95
CA THR A 180 24.17 -0.59 8.04
C THR A 180 22.98 0.33 7.78
N LEU A 181 21.78 -0.23 7.77
CA LEU A 181 20.56 0.50 7.52
C LEU A 181 20.00 1.10 8.83
N GLY A 182 19.35 2.26 8.69
CA GLY A 182 18.64 2.95 9.76
C GLY A 182 17.15 3.04 9.49
N ALA A 183 16.59 4.24 9.67
CA ALA A 183 15.19 4.50 9.44
C ALA A 183 14.81 4.37 7.96
N ASP A 184 13.61 3.87 7.72
CA ASP A 184 13.05 3.61 6.40
C ASP A 184 11.68 4.29 6.27
N ASN A 185 11.45 4.95 5.13
CA ASN A 185 10.18 5.60 4.83
C ASN A 185 9.42 4.94 3.65
N GLY A 186 9.93 3.79 3.16
CA GLY A 186 9.39 3.05 2.03
C GLY A 186 9.97 3.48 0.68
N GLU A 187 10.43 4.73 0.53
CA GLU A 187 11.08 5.22 -0.70
C GLU A 187 12.60 5.19 -0.58
N SER A 188 13.08 5.59 0.58
CA SER A 188 14.50 5.69 0.88
C SER A 188 14.78 5.19 2.29
N VAL A 189 15.96 4.62 2.45
CA VAL A 189 16.45 4.12 3.73
C VAL A 189 17.68 4.91 4.16
N GLN A 190 17.74 5.23 5.44
CA GLN A 190 18.90 5.86 6.06
C GLN A 190 20.08 4.90 6.09
N ILE A 191 21.28 5.40 5.77
CA ILE A 191 22.52 4.64 5.89
C ILE A 191 23.29 5.16 7.11
N LEU A 192 23.42 4.29 8.12
CA LEU A 192 24.11 4.60 9.36
C LEU A 192 25.63 4.48 9.24
N SER A 193 26.10 3.54 8.41
CA SER A 193 27.52 3.32 8.18
C SER A 193 27.78 2.62 6.86
N GLY A 194 29.03 2.69 6.39
CA GLY A 194 29.52 2.00 5.19
C GLY A 194 29.76 2.93 4.01
N ILE A 195 29.11 4.10 3.97
CA ILE A 195 29.35 5.14 2.96
C ILE A 195 29.50 6.52 3.62
N LYS A 196 29.99 7.48 2.87
CA LYS A 196 30.15 8.87 3.28
C LYS A 196 29.62 9.84 2.22
N ALA A 197 29.39 11.07 2.60
CA ALA A 197 28.99 12.12 1.68
C ALA A 197 30.04 12.30 0.57
N GLY A 198 29.58 12.34 -0.70
CA GLY A 198 30.44 12.43 -1.86
C GLY A 198 30.74 11.09 -2.54
N ASP A 199 30.43 9.95 -1.92
CA ASP A 199 30.55 8.64 -2.56
C ASP A 199 29.56 8.53 -3.72
N ARG A 200 30.01 7.96 -4.84
CA ARG A 200 29.16 7.65 -5.99
C ARG A 200 28.55 6.27 -5.83
N VAL A 201 27.24 6.21 -5.61
CA VAL A 201 26.51 4.97 -5.39
C VAL A 201 25.65 4.63 -6.59
N VAL A 202 25.65 3.37 -7.01
CA VAL A 202 24.75 2.86 -8.05
C VAL A 202 23.31 2.82 -7.49
N THR A 203 22.44 3.71 -7.96
CA THR A 203 21.05 3.78 -7.54
C THR A 203 20.08 3.04 -8.46
N GLN A 204 20.48 2.78 -9.70
CA GLN A 204 19.75 1.97 -10.68
C GLN A 204 20.67 0.91 -11.26
N GLY A 205 20.18 -0.33 -11.33
CA GLY A 205 20.99 -1.42 -11.86
C GLY A 205 21.95 -2.06 -10.84
N ALA A 206 21.80 -1.82 -9.54
CA ALA A 206 22.65 -2.42 -8.51
C ALA A 206 22.66 -3.97 -8.58
N TYR A 207 21.52 -4.56 -8.90
CA TYR A 207 21.41 -6.01 -9.07
C TYR A 207 22.17 -6.52 -10.29
N GLN A 208 22.18 -5.77 -11.41
CA GLN A 208 22.97 -6.09 -12.60
C GLN A 208 24.48 -6.05 -12.31
N VAL A 209 24.93 -5.04 -11.55
CA VAL A 209 26.33 -4.95 -11.11
C VAL A 209 26.67 -6.15 -10.21
N LYS A 210 25.77 -6.55 -9.32
CA LYS A 210 25.93 -7.76 -8.49
C LYS A 210 26.13 -9.01 -9.34
N LEU A 211 25.30 -9.22 -10.35
CA LEU A 211 25.41 -10.39 -11.25
C LEU A 211 26.70 -10.37 -12.06
N ALA A 212 27.08 -9.21 -12.63
CA ALA A 212 28.30 -9.06 -13.38
C ALA A 212 29.54 -9.37 -12.52
N SER A 213 29.55 -8.90 -11.28
CA SER A 213 30.64 -9.20 -10.32
C SER A 213 30.75 -10.68 -9.98
N ALA A 214 29.61 -11.39 -9.91
CA ALA A 214 29.57 -12.82 -9.64
C ALA A 214 30.05 -13.67 -10.83
N THR A 215 29.75 -13.24 -12.06
CA THR A 215 30.18 -13.96 -13.28
C THR A 215 31.66 -13.80 -13.57
N ASN A 216 32.25 -12.67 -13.26
CA ASN A 216 33.70 -12.47 -13.39
C ASN A 216 34.52 -13.24 -12.38
N ALA A 217 33.90 -13.86 -11.38
CA ALA A 217 34.56 -14.73 -10.41
C ALA A 217 34.68 -16.20 -10.88
N ILE A 218 34.18 -16.55 -12.08
CA ILE A 218 34.38 -17.87 -12.68
C ILE A 218 35.63 -17.79 -13.54
N PRO A 219 36.75 -18.46 -13.16
CA PRO A 219 37.93 -18.53 -14.00
C PRO A 219 37.54 -19.18 -15.34
N ALA A 220 37.88 -18.54 -16.44
CA ALA A 220 37.80 -19.16 -17.75
C ALA A 220 38.73 -20.38 -17.74
N HIS A 221 38.17 -21.60 -17.73
CA HIS A 221 38.95 -22.81 -17.96
C HIS A 221 39.42 -22.77 -19.40
N SER A 222 40.66 -22.38 -19.63
CA SER A 222 41.36 -22.58 -20.90
C SER A 222 41.58 -24.09 -21.03
N HIS A 223 40.83 -24.73 -21.89
CA HIS A 223 41.23 -26.03 -22.43
C HIS A 223 42.31 -25.79 -23.47
N GLU A 224 43.56 -25.88 -23.07
CA GLU A 224 44.65 -26.13 -24.01
C GLU A 224 44.63 -27.59 -24.40
N HIS A 225 44.48 -27.86 -25.68
CA HIS A 225 44.81 -29.12 -26.36
C HIS A 225 46.15 -28.97 -27.07
#